data_4ad663586b97181531f6904129470b31
#
_entry.id   4ad663586b97181531f6904129470b31
#
_cell.length_a   1.000
_cell.length_b   1.000
_cell.length_c   1.000
_cell.angle_alpha   90.00
_cell.angle_beta   90.00
_cell.angle_gamma   90.00
#
_symmetry.space_group_name_H-M   'P 1'
#
loop_
_entity.id
_entity.type
_entity.pdbx_description
1 polymer ?
#
loop_
_entity_poly.entity_id
_entity_poly.type
_entity_poly.pdbx_seq_one_letter_code
_entity_poly.pdbx_strand_id
1 'polypeptide(L)'
;MLEHLLQQQRQLKSRKLHFVLLGVLSLTQIPHAFAENANGKNLYVQRCAVCHGADIKGTGALATKSNPPTPDLTTAAFKKRLNDYPGVIVASVILRPNGNLIPKTLQENGVKIPPHAWSVQDFRDLNQYMTGIISRAR
;
A
#
# COMPACT_ATOMS: atom_id res chain seq x y z
N MET A 1 4.48 64.14 -13.95
CA MET A 1 3.32 63.33 -14.40
C MET A 1 3.76 62.07 -15.19
N LEU A 2 4.69 62.22 -16.14
CA LEU A 2 5.14 61.06 -16.97
C LEU A 2 5.88 59.99 -16.19
N GLU A 3 6.74 60.33 -15.24
CA GLU A 3 7.51 59.39 -14.45
C GLU A 3 6.64 58.51 -13.56
N HIS A 4 5.54 59.07 -13.04
CA HIS A 4 4.61 58.32 -12.19
C HIS A 4 3.91 57.19 -12.98
N LEU A 5 3.58 57.44 -14.24
CA LEU A 5 2.96 56.45 -15.13
C LEU A 5 3.94 55.32 -15.52
N LEU A 6 5.20 55.63 -15.73
CA LEU A 6 6.23 54.64 -16.02
C LEU A 6 6.52 53.73 -14.83
N GLN A 7 6.48 54.28 -13.63
CA GLN A 7 6.70 53.52 -12.40
C GLN A 7 5.52 52.58 -12.11
N GLN A 8 4.30 52.97 -12.39
CA GLN A 8 3.13 52.13 -12.29
C GLN A 8 3.11 50.96 -13.25
N GLN A 9 3.59 51.19 -14.50
CA GLN A 9 3.74 50.12 -15.51
C GLN A 9 4.80 49.08 -15.13
N ARG A 10 5.88 49.47 -14.49
CA ARG A 10 6.92 48.54 -13.98
C ARG A 10 6.40 47.65 -12.84
N GLN A 11 5.62 48.22 -11.95
CA GLN A 11 5.00 47.45 -10.82
C GLN A 11 3.99 46.43 -11.33
N LEU A 12 3.19 46.75 -12.33
CA LEU A 12 2.22 45.81 -12.93
C LEU A 12 2.89 44.66 -13.67
N LYS A 13 4.00 44.88 -14.34
CA LYS A 13 4.78 43.81 -15.00
C LYS A 13 5.46 42.88 -14.01
N SER A 14 6.01 43.44 -12.92
CA SER A 14 6.62 42.63 -11.85
C SER A 14 5.58 41.74 -11.16
N ARG A 15 4.39 42.26 -10.83
CA ARG A 15 3.32 41.48 -10.22
C ARG A 15 2.82 40.33 -11.09
N LYS A 16 2.67 40.57 -12.40
CA LYS A 16 2.23 39.50 -13.33
C LYS A 16 3.29 38.39 -13.45
N LEU A 17 4.57 38.74 -13.43
CA LEU A 17 5.67 37.76 -13.50
C LEU A 17 5.72 36.86 -12.24
N HIS A 18 5.47 37.41 -11.04
CA HIS A 18 5.45 36.64 -9.80
C HIS A 18 4.25 35.70 -9.72
N PHE A 19 3.08 36.07 -10.25
CA PHE A 19 1.90 35.19 -10.29
C PHE A 19 2.08 34.03 -11.25
N VAL A 20 2.79 34.20 -12.35
CA VAL A 20 3.08 33.13 -13.32
C VAL A 20 4.11 32.16 -12.75
N LEU A 21 5.14 32.62 -12.03
CA LEU A 21 6.13 31.76 -11.41
C LEU A 21 5.56 30.91 -10.26
N LEU A 22 4.64 31.47 -9.46
CA LEU A 22 3.95 30.75 -8.37
C LEU A 22 2.98 29.67 -8.89
N GLY A 23 2.37 29.88 -10.06
CA GLY A 23 1.45 28.93 -10.68
C GLY A 23 2.13 27.68 -11.25
N VAL A 24 3.39 27.77 -11.67
CA VAL A 24 4.13 26.64 -12.29
C VAL A 24 4.73 25.70 -11.23
N LEU A 25 4.98 26.18 -10.01
CA LEU A 25 5.57 25.36 -8.93
C LEU A 25 4.57 24.39 -8.27
N SER A 26 3.27 24.57 -8.53
CA SER A 26 2.22 23.75 -7.88
C SER A 26 1.89 22.45 -8.62
N LEU A 27 2.48 22.18 -9.79
CA LEU A 27 2.08 21.08 -10.69
C LEU A 27 2.92 19.81 -10.55
N THR A 28 3.88 19.74 -9.62
CA THR A 28 4.77 18.57 -9.51
C THR A 28 4.60 17.73 -8.23
N GLN A 29 3.55 17.92 -7.48
CA GLN A 29 3.21 16.99 -6.40
C GLN A 29 2.39 15.84 -6.96
N ILE A 30 3.04 14.93 -7.71
CA ILE A 30 2.49 13.61 -7.98
C ILE A 30 2.39 12.93 -6.60
N PRO A 31 1.21 12.55 -6.14
CA PRO A 31 1.09 11.93 -4.83
C PRO A 31 1.83 10.58 -4.84
N HIS A 32 2.95 10.49 -4.14
CA HIS A 32 3.69 9.24 -3.91
C HIS A 32 2.81 8.13 -3.33
N ALA A 33 1.67 8.49 -2.73
CA ALA A 33 0.67 7.56 -2.20
C ALA A 33 0.19 6.50 -3.22
N PHE A 34 0.11 6.83 -4.50
CA PHE A 34 -0.31 5.87 -5.53
C PHE A 34 0.77 4.82 -5.85
N ALA A 35 2.05 5.21 -5.81
CA ALA A 35 3.16 4.29 -6.08
C ALA A 35 3.33 3.29 -4.93
N GLU A 36 3.22 3.73 -3.68
CA GLU A 36 3.29 2.87 -2.49
C GLU A 36 2.17 1.83 -2.48
N ASN A 37 0.94 2.22 -2.82
CA ASN A 37 -0.17 1.29 -2.95
C ASN A 37 0.00 0.29 -4.09
N ALA A 38 0.68 0.66 -5.18
CA ALA A 38 0.94 -0.24 -6.31
C ALA A 38 1.92 -1.35 -5.93
N ASN A 39 3.02 -1.04 -5.22
CA ASN A 39 3.97 -2.06 -4.74
C ASN A 39 3.31 -3.00 -3.73
N GLY A 40 2.60 -2.49 -2.74
CA GLY A 40 1.89 -3.29 -1.75
C GLY A 40 0.86 -4.22 -2.38
N LYS A 41 0.12 -3.75 -3.39
CA LYS A 41 -0.78 -4.58 -4.20
C LYS A 41 -0.05 -5.70 -4.91
N ASN A 42 1.07 -5.40 -5.57
CA ASN A 42 1.85 -6.39 -6.29
C ASN A 42 2.39 -7.47 -5.35
N LEU A 43 2.94 -7.09 -4.21
CA LEU A 43 3.41 -8.01 -3.17
C LEU A 43 2.28 -8.92 -2.68
N TYR A 44 1.11 -8.33 -2.41
CA TYR A 44 -0.06 -9.10 -2.00
C TYR A 44 -0.50 -10.12 -3.06
N VAL A 45 -0.65 -9.69 -4.30
CA VAL A 45 -1.09 -10.56 -5.41
C VAL A 45 -0.13 -11.72 -5.62
N GLN A 46 1.17 -11.45 -5.60
CA GLN A 46 2.19 -12.46 -5.87
C GLN A 46 2.37 -13.47 -4.74
N ARG A 47 2.07 -13.08 -3.47
CA ARG A 47 2.49 -13.87 -2.31
C ARG A 47 1.38 -14.29 -1.37
N CYS A 48 0.27 -13.57 -1.37
CA CYS A 48 -0.79 -13.75 -0.39
C CYS A 48 -2.11 -14.18 -1.03
N ALA A 49 -2.41 -13.65 -2.22
CA ALA A 49 -3.72 -13.83 -2.85
C ALA A 49 -4.04 -15.29 -3.23
N VAL A 50 -3.03 -16.12 -3.46
CA VAL A 50 -3.22 -17.54 -3.77
C VAL A 50 -3.98 -18.28 -2.64
N CYS A 51 -3.84 -17.83 -1.40
CA CYS A 51 -4.58 -18.34 -0.25
C CYS A 51 -5.68 -17.36 0.18
N HIS A 52 -5.34 -16.08 0.35
CA HIS A 52 -6.27 -15.10 0.91
C HIS A 52 -7.31 -14.57 -0.09
N GLY A 53 -7.15 -14.81 -1.40
CA GLY A 53 -8.03 -14.28 -2.44
C GLY A 53 -7.77 -12.78 -2.72
N ALA A 54 -8.31 -12.28 -3.83
CA ALA A 54 -8.23 -10.86 -4.17
C ALA A 54 -9.07 -9.98 -3.22
N ASP A 55 -10.06 -10.57 -2.57
CA ASP A 55 -10.99 -9.95 -1.62
C ASP A 55 -10.56 -10.08 -0.14
N ILE A 56 -9.41 -10.73 0.13
CA ILE A 56 -8.84 -11.01 1.46
C ILE A 56 -9.75 -11.88 2.36
N LYS A 57 -10.72 -12.59 1.78
CA LYS A 57 -11.71 -13.40 2.52
C LYS A 57 -11.35 -14.88 2.61
N GLY A 58 -10.12 -15.26 2.27
CA GLY A 58 -9.75 -16.68 2.24
C GLY A 58 -10.36 -17.43 1.07
N THR A 59 -10.55 -16.76 -0.07
CA THR A 59 -11.17 -17.30 -1.29
C THR A 59 -10.15 -17.73 -2.34
N GLY A 60 -8.86 -17.66 -2.03
CA GLY A 60 -7.81 -18.04 -2.96
C GLY A 60 -7.82 -19.53 -3.32
N ALA A 61 -7.20 -19.90 -4.43
CA ALA A 61 -7.20 -21.26 -4.96
C ALA A 61 -6.68 -22.34 -3.97
N LEU A 62 -5.83 -21.94 -3.02
CA LEU A 62 -5.29 -22.81 -1.99
C LEU A 62 -5.94 -22.61 -0.61
N ALA A 63 -6.96 -21.78 -0.49
CA ALA A 63 -7.55 -21.40 0.79
C ALA A 63 -8.05 -22.60 1.61
N THR A 64 -8.70 -23.56 0.95
CA THR A 64 -9.27 -24.76 1.57
C THR A 64 -8.28 -25.93 1.66
N LYS A 65 -7.10 -25.78 1.08
CA LYS A 65 -6.06 -26.82 1.08
C LYS A 65 -5.21 -26.84 2.35
N SER A 66 -5.29 -25.81 3.18
CA SER A 66 -4.59 -25.73 4.47
C SER A 66 -5.49 -26.18 5.63
N ASN A 67 -4.86 -26.62 6.70
CA ASN A 67 -5.52 -26.95 7.96
C ASN A 67 -4.85 -26.17 9.10
N PRO A 68 -5.53 -25.21 9.74
CA PRO A 68 -6.88 -24.72 9.41
C PRO A 68 -6.96 -24.02 8.05
N PRO A 69 -8.17 -23.89 7.46
CA PRO A 69 -8.36 -23.11 6.22
C PRO A 69 -7.92 -21.66 6.37
N THR A 70 -7.57 -21.03 5.24
CA THR A 70 -7.15 -19.63 5.23
C THR A 70 -8.29 -18.73 5.75
N PRO A 71 -8.04 -17.90 6.76
CA PRO A 71 -9.10 -17.12 7.38
C PRO A 71 -9.54 -15.92 6.53
N ASP A 72 -10.79 -15.50 6.71
CA ASP A 72 -11.30 -14.21 6.25
C ASP A 72 -10.73 -13.08 7.13
N LEU A 73 -9.94 -12.19 6.50
CA LEU A 73 -9.32 -11.05 7.18
C LEU A 73 -10.24 -9.81 7.22
N THR A 74 -11.45 -9.89 6.67
CA THR A 74 -12.42 -8.78 6.67
C THR A 74 -13.38 -8.82 7.88
N THR A 75 -13.26 -9.84 8.71
CA THR A 75 -14.11 -10.03 9.90
C THR A 75 -13.93 -8.90 10.93
N ALA A 76 -14.98 -8.64 11.70
CA ALA A 76 -14.92 -7.65 12.79
C ALA A 76 -13.81 -7.98 13.81
N ALA A 77 -13.60 -9.26 14.10
CA ALA A 77 -12.54 -9.72 14.99
C ALA A 77 -11.15 -9.38 14.45
N PHE A 78 -10.89 -9.58 13.15
CA PHE A 78 -9.61 -9.24 12.57
C PHE A 78 -9.41 -7.73 12.46
N LYS A 79 -10.46 -6.96 12.13
CA LYS A 79 -10.42 -5.49 12.12
C LYS A 79 -10.09 -4.94 13.50
N LYS A 80 -10.71 -5.49 14.56
CA LYS A 80 -10.35 -5.13 15.94
C LYS A 80 -8.88 -5.42 16.21
N ARG A 81 -8.40 -6.62 15.85
CA ARG A 81 -7.00 -7.00 16.03
C ARG A 81 -6.04 -6.07 15.29
N LEU A 82 -6.39 -5.65 14.05
CA LEU A 82 -5.59 -4.72 13.27
C LEU A 82 -5.53 -3.33 13.92
N ASN A 83 -6.62 -2.87 14.51
CA ASN A 83 -6.66 -1.60 15.26
C ASN A 83 -5.82 -1.66 16.55
N ASP A 84 -5.92 -2.77 17.29
CA ASP A 84 -5.16 -2.96 18.53
C ASP A 84 -3.65 -3.15 18.24
N TYR A 85 -3.31 -3.77 17.09
CA TYR A 85 -1.95 -4.10 16.67
C TYR A 85 -1.73 -3.75 15.18
N PRO A 86 -1.49 -2.48 14.84
CA PRO A 86 -1.37 -2.04 13.44
C PRO A 86 -0.26 -2.74 12.64
N GLY A 87 0.73 -3.31 13.32
CA GLY A 87 1.82 -4.10 12.72
C GLY A 87 1.53 -5.60 12.53
N VAL A 88 0.30 -6.09 12.80
CA VAL A 88 -0.01 -7.53 12.78
C VAL A 88 0.27 -8.19 11.42
N ILE A 89 0.07 -7.47 10.31
CA ILE A 89 0.34 -7.97 8.96
C ILE A 89 1.85 -8.16 8.77
N VAL A 90 2.64 -7.12 9.09
CA VAL A 90 4.10 -7.12 9.01
C VAL A 90 4.68 -8.20 9.91
N ALA A 91 4.22 -8.30 11.15
CA ALA A 91 4.64 -9.34 12.08
C ALA A 91 4.38 -10.75 11.54
N SER A 92 3.25 -10.96 10.87
CA SER A 92 2.91 -12.25 10.26
C SER A 92 3.88 -12.64 9.15
N VAL A 93 4.44 -11.68 8.42
CA VAL A 93 5.46 -11.92 7.38
C VAL A 93 6.84 -12.15 8.00
N ILE A 94 7.25 -11.29 8.95
CA ILE A 94 8.57 -11.38 9.61
C ILE A 94 8.74 -12.68 10.38
N LEU A 95 7.69 -13.12 11.09
CA LEU A 95 7.72 -14.36 11.86
C LEU A 95 7.75 -15.63 10.99
N ARG A 96 7.55 -15.50 9.69
CA ARG A 96 7.55 -16.61 8.74
C ARG A 96 8.47 -16.31 7.53
N PRO A 97 9.75 -16.07 7.75
CA PRO A 97 10.67 -15.73 6.68
C PRO A 97 10.88 -16.91 5.70
N ASN A 98 11.43 -16.63 4.53
CA ASN A 98 11.92 -17.60 3.56
C ASN A 98 10.90 -18.64 3.09
N GLY A 99 9.64 -18.23 2.85
CA GLY A 99 8.60 -19.10 2.32
C GLY A 99 7.80 -19.85 3.39
N ASN A 100 8.12 -19.71 4.66
CA ASN A 100 7.28 -20.22 5.76
C ASN A 100 5.95 -19.43 5.92
N LEU A 101 5.62 -18.59 4.93
CA LEU A 101 4.29 -17.98 4.77
C LEU A 101 3.21 -19.03 4.53
N ILE A 102 3.61 -20.24 4.10
CA ILE A 102 2.69 -21.33 3.78
C ILE A 102 2.48 -22.21 5.02
N PRO A 103 1.23 -22.60 5.30
CA PRO A 103 0.95 -23.60 6.32
C PRO A 103 1.77 -24.89 6.10
N LYS A 104 2.17 -25.53 7.19
CA LYS A 104 2.99 -26.75 7.14
C LYS A 104 2.38 -27.82 6.24
N THR A 105 1.06 -28.03 6.34
CA THR A 105 0.32 -29.00 5.51
C THR A 105 0.45 -28.75 4.02
N LEU A 106 0.53 -27.48 3.57
CA LEU A 106 0.75 -27.17 2.14
C LEU A 106 2.21 -27.34 1.76
N GLN A 107 3.16 -27.04 2.64
CA GLN A 107 4.60 -27.28 2.41
C GLN A 107 4.88 -28.77 2.21
N GLU A 108 4.30 -29.62 3.06
CA GLU A 108 4.39 -31.09 2.98
C GLU A 108 3.82 -31.63 1.65
N ASN A 109 2.85 -30.93 1.06
CA ASN A 109 2.28 -31.22 -0.25
C ASN A 109 3.02 -30.53 -1.42
N GLY A 110 4.24 -30.04 -1.19
CA GLY A 110 5.09 -29.46 -2.23
C GLY A 110 4.75 -28.03 -2.65
N VAL A 111 3.83 -27.35 -1.98
CA VAL A 111 3.53 -25.93 -2.27
C VAL A 111 4.69 -25.06 -1.82
N LYS A 112 5.22 -24.24 -2.73
CA LYS A 112 6.33 -23.33 -2.48
C LYS A 112 5.96 -21.93 -2.96
N ILE A 113 6.34 -20.91 -2.18
CA ILE A 113 6.33 -19.52 -2.62
C ILE A 113 7.79 -19.09 -2.78
N PRO A 114 8.20 -18.53 -3.93
CA PRO A 114 9.58 -18.10 -4.13
C PRO A 114 10.05 -17.16 -3.01
N PRO A 115 11.31 -17.28 -2.57
CA PRO A 115 11.89 -16.36 -1.59
C PRO A 115 11.77 -14.90 -2.05
N HIS A 116 11.68 -13.98 -1.11
CA HIS A 116 11.69 -12.55 -1.36
C HIS A 116 12.57 -11.85 -0.34
N ALA A 117 13.46 -11.01 -0.83
CA ALA A 117 14.28 -10.14 0.03
C ALA A 117 13.44 -8.92 0.45
N TRP A 118 12.77 -9.04 1.58
CA TRP A 118 11.90 -7.99 2.11
C TRP A 118 12.69 -6.74 2.52
N SER A 119 12.37 -5.61 1.90
CA SER A 119 12.82 -4.31 2.35
C SER A 119 11.86 -3.71 3.37
N VAL A 120 12.32 -2.71 4.12
CA VAL A 120 11.44 -1.92 5.03
C VAL A 120 10.31 -1.25 4.25
N GLN A 121 10.57 -0.85 3.00
CA GLN A 121 9.57 -0.23 2.14
C GLN A 121 8.51 -1.25 1.72
N ASP A 122 8.89 -2.48 1.37
CA ASP A 122 7.93 -3.54 1.05
C ASP A 122 6.96 -3.80 2.20
N PHE A 123 7.46 -3.82 3.44
CA PHE A 123 6.60 -3.98 4.61
C PHE A 123 5.62 -2.82 4.79
N ARG A 124 6.07 -1.58 4.58
CA ARG A 124 5.20 -0.40 4.66
C ARG A 124 4.11 -0.44 3.61
N ASP A 125 4.49 -0.70 2.37
CA ASP A 125 3.60 -0.73 1.22
C ASP A 125 2.56 -1.85 1.36
N LEU A 126 2.99 -3.05 1.73
CA LEU A 126 2.10 -4.18 1.98
C LEU A 126 1.11 -3.89 3.11
N ASN A 127 1.61 -3.36 4.24
CA ASN A 127 0.77 -3.01 5.38
C ASN A 127 -0.27 -1.94 5.01
N GLN A 128 0.14 -0.90 4.30
CA GLN A 128 -0.75 0.17 3.85
C GLN A 128 -1.83 -0.37 2.90
N TYR A 129 -1.44 -1.17 1.92
CA TYR A 129 -2.36 -1.78 0.96
C TYR A 129 -3.40 -2.66 1.67
N MET A 130 -2.96 -3.61 2.48
CA MET A 130 -3.84 -4.56 3.17
C MET A 130 -4.75 -3.84 4.19
N THR A 131 -4.20 -2.95 5.00
CA THR A 131 -5.00 -2.15 5.95
C THR A 131 -6.08 -1.36 5.22
N GLY A 132 -5.75 -0.75 4.08
CA GLY A 132 -6.70 -0.01 3.28
C GLY A 132 -7.86 -0.87 2.74
N ILE A 133 -7.60 -2.10 2.30
CA ILE A 133 -8.65 -3.01 1.82
C ILE A 133 -9.49 -3.54 2.99
N ILE A 134 -8.85 -4.00 4.06
CA ILE A 134 -9.52 -4.54 5.25
C ILE A 134 -10.47 -3.51 5.85
N SER A 135 -10.05 -2.26 5.96
CA SER A 135 -10.86 -1.18 6.53
C SER A 135 -12.09 -0.85 5.68
N ARG A 136 -11.98 -0.95 4.35
CA ARG A 136 -13.08 -0.67 3.42
C ARG A 136 -14.02 -1.85 3.21
N ALA A 137 -13.62 -3.07 3.51
CA ALA A 137 -14.46 -4.26 3.37
C ALA A 137 -15.70 -4.16 4.27
N ARG A 138 -16.86 -4.41 3.71
CA ARG A 138 -18.17 -4.43 4.40
C ARG A 138 -18.51 -5.85 4.85
#